data_a1a8c57f1b39168e5075098b1a6d78d8
#
_entry.id   a1a8c57f1b39168e5075098b1a6d78d8
#
_cell.length_a   1.000
_cell.length_b   1.000
_cell.length_c   1.000
_cell.angle_alpha   90.00
_cell.angle_beta   90.00
_cell.angle_gamma   90.00
#
_symmetry.space_group_name_H-M   'P 1'
#
loop_
_entity.id
_entity.type
_entity.pdbx_description
1 polymer ?
#
loop_
_entity_poly.entity_id
_entity_poly.type
_entity_poly.pdbx_seq_one_letter_code
_entity_poly.pdbx_strand_id
1 'polypeptide(L)'
;MISVTNLTVFYRNNIALDNISCTIKDGDLVAIVGPNGAGKSTLLKVLMKQIAPTTGKVRLGQYSMKNIAYLPQSTHIDRNFPITVEEFISAGAWRRSSFWRRFTQAEYQKISQALVTVQLSGMEKRQISELSGGQFQRMLFARMLIQDAQILLLDEPFAAIDAQTSEDLMAVIRGCQQQGKTVVAVMHDLSLVARYFPEAILVATQLIANGNTKTVLQSHHLQQAGYQAYLTPCFDQIHALSTPQNVAIKPQQECHHE
;
A
#
# COMPACT_ATOMS: atom_id res chain seq x y z
N MET A 1 2.31 17.23 -2.65
CA MET A 1 1.38 16.79 -3.73
C MET A 1 2.19 16.14 -4.85
N ILE A 2 1.85 14.91 -5.20
CA ILE A 2 2.42 14.19 -6.37
C ILE A 2 1.53 14.49 -7.57
N SER A 3 2.13 14.90 -8.69
CA SER A 3 1.38 15.11 -9.94
C SER A 3 2.00 14.32 -11.08
N VAL A 4 1.15 13.61 -11.79
CA VAL A 4 1.45 12.86 -13.02
C VAL A 4 0.76 13.60 -14.17
N THR A 5 1.48 13.92 -15.24
CA THR A 5 0.92 14.72 -16.35
C THR A 5 1.28 14.06 -17.68
N ASN A 6 0.26 13.65 -18.43
CA ASN A 6 0.36 13.07 -19.79
C ASN A 6 1.41 11.96 -19.88
N LEU A 7 1.44 11.10 -18.85
CA LEU A 7 2.45 10.06 -18.69
C LEU A 7 2.20 8.91 -19.65
N THR A 8 3.18 8.64 -20.53
CA THR A 8 3.17 7.46 -21.39
C THR A 8 4.45 6.66 -21.21
N VAL A 9 4.33 5.35 -21.12
CA VAL A 9 5.46 4.42 -20.97
C VAL A 9 5.32 3.27 -21.95
N PHE A 10 6.38 3.03 -22.73
CA PHE A 10 6.52 1.87 -23.59
C PHE A 10 7.56 0.91 -23.03
N TYR A 11 7.28 -0.39 -23.13
CA TYR A 11 8.25 -1.46 -23.01
C TYR A 11 8.45 -2.07 -24.40
N ARG A 12 9.56 -1.74 -25.07
CA ARG A 12 9.76 -2.11 -26.47
C ARG A 12 8.60 -1.58 -27.33
N ASN A 13 7.77 -2.47 -27.89
CA ASN A 13 6.63 -2.12 -28.73
C ASN A 13 5.27 -2.16 -27.99
N ASN A 14 5.26 -2.45 -26.69
CA ASN A 14 4.03 -2.56 -25.91
C ASN A 14 3.82 -1.31 -25.06
N ILE A 15 2.63 -0.70 -25.15
CA ILE A 15 2.21 0.41 -24.30
C ILE A 15 1.85 -0.15 -22.93
N ALA A 16 2.57 0.26 -21.91
CA ALA A 16 2.26 -0.10 -20.52
C ALA A 16 1.38 0.96 -19.82
N LEU A 17 1.60 2.23 -20.15
CA LEU A 17 0.79 3.36 -19.70
C LEU A 17 0.61 4.30 -20.88
N ASP A 18 -0.61 4.79 -21.08
CA ASP A 18 -0.99 5.70 -22.15
C ASP A 18 -1.68 6.93 -21.60
N ASN A 19 -1.02 8.08 -21.72
CA ASN A 19 -1.53 9.42 -21.39
C ASN A 19 -2.17 9.55 -20.00
N ILE A 20 -1.55 8.98 -18.96
CA ILE A 20 -2.04 9.03 -17.58
C ILE A 20 -1.82 10.44 -17.01
N SER A 21 -2.88 11.05 -16.48
CA SER A 21 -2.82 12.31 -15.73
C SER A 21 -3.62 12.19 -14.44
N CYS A 22 -2.96 12.30 -13.29
CA CYS A 22 -3.60 12.24 -11.98
C CYS A 22 -2.81 13.01 -10.93
N THR A 23 -3.44 13.27 -9.80
CA THR A 23 -2.87 14.02 -8.69
C THR A 23 -3.16 13.31 -7.38
N ILE A 24 -2.13 13.20 -6.51
CA ILE A 24 -2.25 12.65 -5.16
C ILE A 24 -1.85 13.77 -4.20
N LYS A 25 -2.72 14.12 -3.26
CA LYS A 25 -2.46 15.16 -2.27
C LYS A 25 -1.52 14.66 -1.17
N ASP A 26 -0.87 15.57 -0.48
CA ASP A 26 -0.07 15.21 0.71
C ASP A 26 -1.01 14.70 1.81
N GLY A 27 -0.63 13.59 2.45
CA GLY A 27 -1.43 12.93 3.48
C GLY A 27 -2.55 12.02 2.95
N ASP A 28 -2.73 11.88 1.64
CA ASP A 28 -3.71 10.95 1.07
C ASP A 28 -3.31 9.49 1.28
N LEU A 29 -4.32 8.64 1.40
CA LEU A 29 -4.23 7.18 1.33
C LEU A 29 -4.94 6.71 0.06
N VAL A 30 -4.17 6.32 -0.94
CA VAL A 30 -4.65 6.06 -2.31
C VAL A 30 -4.36 4.62 -2.73
N ALA A 31 -5.36 3.92 -3.26
CA ALA A 31 -5.17 2.63 -3.91
C ALA A 31 -5.02 2.80 -5.43
N ILE A 32 -4.02 2.17 -6.03
CA ILE A 32 -3.93 1.96 -7.48
C ILE A 32 -4.50 0.58 -7.77
N VAL A 33 -5.58 0.55 -8.52
CA VAL A 33 -6.31 -0.67 -8.89
C VAL A 33 -6.38 -0.84 -10.41
N GLY A 34 -6.62 -2.05 -10.87
CA GLY A 34 -6.73 -2.38 -12.29
C GLY A 34 -6.45 -3.87 -12.51
N PRO A 35 -6.81 -4.43 -13.67
CA PRO A 35 -6.53 -5.82 -14.00
C PRO A 35 -5.02 -6.13 -14.09
N ASN A 36 -4.68 -7.41 -14.21
CA ASN A 36 -3.30 -7.81 -14.47
C ASN A 36 -2.82 -7.25 -15.80
N GLY A 37 -1.59 -6.72 -15.83
CA GLY A 37 -1.05 -6.05 -17.02
C GLY A 37 -1.51 -4.60 -17.24
N ALA A 38 -2.38 -4.05 -16.40
CA ALA A 38 -2.92 -2.69 -16.51
C ALA A 38 -1.90 -1.54 -16.36
N GLY A 39 -0.64 -1.84 -16.02
CA GLY A 39 0.39 -0.82 -15.83
C GLY A 39 0.58 -0.33 -14.39
N LYS A 40 -0.11 -0.90 -13.39
CA LYS A 40 -0.05 -0.47 -11.98
C LYS A 40 1.37 -0.41 -11.42
N SER A 41 2.12 -1.50 -11.51
CA SER A 41 3.52 -1.56 -11.03
C SER A 41 4.45 -0.67 -11.90
N THR A 42 4.10 -0.46 -13.18
CA THR A 42 4.81 0.50 -14.04
C THR A 42 4.63 1.91 -13.53
N LEU A 43 3.39 2.31 -13.20
CA LEU A 43 3.12 3.63 -12.62
C LEU A 43 3.92 3.82 -11.32
N LEU A 44 3.92 2.81 -10.45
CA LEU A 44 4.69 2.85 -9.20
C LEU A 44 6.21 3.02 -9.46
N LYS A 45 6.77 2.27 -10.43
CA LYS A 45 8.19 2.37 -10.81
C LYS A 45 8.55 3.74 -11.38
N VAL A 46 7.64 4.38 -12.12
CA VAL A 46 7.85 5.76 -12.62
C VAL A 46 7.81 6.76 -11.47
N LEU A 47 6.89 6.62 -10.51
CA LEU A 47 6.87 7.44 -9.29
C LEU A 47 8.19 7.34 -8.51
N MET A 48 8.81 6.16 -8.50
CA MET A 48 10.13 5.91 -7.88
C MET A 48 11.30 6.35 -8.76
N LYS A 49 11.06 6.88 -9.96
CA LYS A 49 12.10 7.20 -10.96
C LYS A 49 13.00 6.00 -11.33
N GLN A 50 12.51 4.78 -11.15
CA GLN A 50 13.20 3.56 -11.61
C GLN A 50 13.08 3.39 -13.13
N ILE A 51 12.01 3.93 -13.70
CA ILE A 51 11.75 3.94 -15.14
C ILE A 51 11.51 5.38 -15.55
N ALA A 52 12.20 5.82 -16.60
CA ALA A 52 11.92 7.09 -17.24
C ALA A 52 10.66 6.96 -18.12
N PRO A 53 9.71 7.89 -18.06
CA PRO A 53 8.59 7.90 -18.98
C PRO A 53 9.06 8.19 -20.42
N THR A 54 8.34 7.66 -21.40
CA THR A 54 8.57 7.99 -22.82
C THR A 54 8.12 9.41 -23.12
N THR A 55 6.95 9.78 -22.60
CA THR A 55 6.45 11.16 -22.63
C THR A 55 5.79 11.52 -21.31
N GLY A 56 5.54 12.82 -21.09
CA GLY A 56 4.96 13.31 -19.87
C GLY A 56 5.97 13.51 -18.75
N LYS A 57 5.48 13.72 -17.54
CA LYS A 57 6.33 14.01 -16.39
C LYS A 57 5.65 13.65 -15.07
N VAL A 58 6.49 13.33 -14.06
CA VAL A 58 6.09 13.17 -12.67
C VAL A 58 6.80 14.22 -11.83
N ARG A 59 6.03 14.91 -10.97
CA ARG A 59 6.53 15.85 -9.98
C ARG A 59 6.13 15.36 -8.59
N LEU A 60 7.06 15.40 -7.65
CA LEU A 60 6.85 14.99 -6.25
C LEU A 60 6.57 16.19 -5.33
N GLY A 61 6.21 17.34 -5.90
CA GLY A 61 6.02 18.58 -5.13
C GLY A 61 7.32 19.01 -4.46
N GLN A 62 7.25 19.20 -3.14
CA GLN A 62 8.40 19.57 -2.31
C GLN A 62 9.32 18.40 -1.94
N TYR A 63 8.93 17.16 -2.30
CA TYR A 63 9.66 15.97 -1.92
C TYR A 63 10.69 15.55 -2.96
N SER A 64 11.70 14.85 -2.49
CA SER A 64 12.74 14.23 -3.32
C SER A 64 12.67 12.71 -3.17
N MET A 65 13.48 11.98 -3.92
CA MET A 65 13.58 10.52 -3.81
C MET A 65 14.00 10.04 -2.41
N LYS A 66 14.64 10.90 -1.61
CA LYS A 66 15.01 10.59 -0.22
C LYS A 66 13.79 10.51 0.70
N ASN A 67 12.68 11.12 0.31
CA ASN A 67 11.44 11.17 1.07
C ASN A 67 10.49 10.02 0.71
N ILE A 68 10.89 9.07 -0.15
CA ILE A 68 10.10 7.92 -0.57
C ILE A 68 10.63 6.66 0.08
N ALA A 69 9.77 5.91 0.77
CA ALA A 69 10.00 4.52 1.12
C ALA A 69 9.19 3.60 0.19
N TYR A 70 9.79 2.50 -0.20
CA TYR A 70 9.17 1.52 -1.07
C TYR A 70 9.10 0.16 -0.38
N LEU A 71 7.93 -0.43 -0.42
CA LEU A 71 7.68 -1.80 -0.02
C LEU A 71 7.46 -2.62 -1.29
N PRO A 72 8.43 -3.45 -1.68
CA PRO A 72 8.31 -4.30 -2.86
C PRO A 72 7.38 -5.49 -2.61
N GLN A 73 6.88 -6.07 -3.67
CA GLN A 73 6.21 -7.37 -3.60
C GLN A 73 7.15 -8.41 -2.98
N SER A 74 6.66 -9.19 -2.02
CA SER A 74 7.47 -10.14 -1.25
C SER A 74 8.15 -11.23 -2.09
N THR A 75 7.58 -11.57 -3.25
CA THR A 75 8.13 -12.54 -4.22
C THR A 75 9.43 -12.10 -4.88
N HIS A 76 9.76 -10.82 -4.84
CA HIS A 76 10.98 -10.27 -5.44
C HIS A 76 12.21 -10.30 -4.51
N ILE A 77 12.06 -10.82 -3.29
CA ILE A 77 13.14 -10.85 -2.30
C ILE A 77 13.57 -12.30 -2.07
N ASP A 78 14.86 -12.56 -2.26
CA ASP A 78 15.44 -13.88 -1.94
C ASP A 78 15.43 -14.10 -0.43
N ARG A 79 14.59 -15.02 0.01
CA ARG A 79 14.44 -15.38 1.42
C ARG A 79 15.56 -16.28 1.94
N ASN A 80 16.34 -16.90 1.03
CA ASN A 80 17.44 -17.80 1.41
C ASN A 80 18.74 -17.05 1.72
N PHE A 81 18.75 -15.72 1.52
CA PHE A 81 19.91 -14.92 1.87
C PHE A 81 20.17 -15.00 3.39
N PRO A 82 21.39 -15.35 3.84
CA PRO A 82 21.70 -15.63 5.25
C PRO A 82 21.83 -14.31 6.04
N ILE A 83 20.71 -13.68 6.33
CA ILE A 83 20.61 -12.42 7.06
C ILE A 83 19.52 -12.51 8.13
N THR A 84 19.75 -11.92 9.28
CA THR A 84 18.76 -11.85 10.36
C THR A 84 17.69 -10.78 10.10
N VAL A 85 16.57 -10.89 10.82
CA VAL A 85 15.49 -9.90 10.79
C VAL A 85 16.00 -8.50 11.12
N GLU A 86 16.81 -8.38 12.20
CA GLU A 86 17.38 -7.09 12.61
C GLU A 86 18.29 -6.50 11.53
N GLU A 87 19.18 -7.30 10.95
CA GLU A 87 20.09 -6.87 9.90
C GLU A 87 19.34 -6.42 8.65
N PHE A 88 18.30 -7.18 8.25
CA PHE A 88 17.48 -6.85 7.11
C PHE A 88 16.71 -5.54 7.31
N ILE A 89 16.12 -5.34 8.49
CA ILE A 89 15.42 -4.10 8.83
C ILE A 89 16.41 -2.95 8.87
N SER A 90 17.58 -3.13 9.53
CA SER A 90 18.64 -2.13 9.65
C SER A 90 19.10 -1.58 8.30
N ALA A 91 19.15 -2.44 7.27
CA ALA A 91 19.47 -2.02 5.91
C ALA A 91 18.51 -0.95 5.35
N GLY A 92 17.30 -0.84 5.87
CA GLY A 92 16.37 0.25 5.54
C GLY A 92 16.85 1.63 6.03
N ALA A 93 17.62 1.70 7.11
CA ALA A 93 18.14 2.94 7.67
C ALA A 93 19.38 3.47 6.94
N TRP A 94 20.07 2.66 6.13
CA TRP A 94 21.33 3.03 5.44
C TRP A 94 21.20 4.24 4.50
N ARG A 95 20.02 4.54 4.02
CA ARG A 95 19.80 5.74 3.19
C ARG A 95 20.04 7.05 3.94
N ARG A 96 20.05 7.01 5.28
CA ARG A 96 20.25 8.18 6.16
C ARG A 96 21.63 8.20 6.84
N SER A 97 22.22 7.00 7.07
CA SER A 97 23.54 6.87 7.68
C SER A 97 24.60 6.62 6.60
N SER A 98 25.81 7.19 6.81
CA SER A 98 26.96 6.85 5.98
C SER A 98 27.27 5.37 6.17
N PHE A 99 27.61 4.65 5.09
CA PHE A 99 27.89 3.21 5.04
C PHE A 99 28.94 2.72 6.07
N TRP A 100 29.76 3.63 6.59
CA TRP A 100 30.85 3.36 7.54
C TRP A 100 30.53 3.71 9.00
N ARG A 101 29.31 4.15 9.31
CA ARG A 101 28.94 4.57 10.64
C ARG A 101 28.28 3.44 11.42
N ARG A 102 28.75 3.17 12.65
CA ARG A 102 28.05 2.27 13.58
C ARG A 102 26.66 2.82 13.90
N PHE A 103 25.69 1.90 14.01
CA PHE A 103 24.34 2.28 14.47
C PHE A 103 24.41 2.91 15.85
N THR A 104 23.71 4.01 16.01
CA THR A 104 23.55 4.68 17.28
C THR A 104 22.49 3.96 18.12
N GLN A 105 22.50 4.20 19.43
CA GLN A 105 21.47 3.66 20.32
C GLN A 105 20.05 4.11 19.92
N ALA A 106 19.91 5.33 19.41
CA ALA A 106 18.63 5.85 18.89
C ALA A 106 18.14 5.08 17.64
N GLU A 107 19.05 4.61 16.78
CA GLU A 107 18.70 3.78 15.62
C GLU A 107 18.26 2.38 16.05
N TYR A 108 18.90 1.77 17.03
CA TYR A 108 18.45 0.50 17.63
C TYR A 108 17.08 0.64 18.28
N GLN A 109 16.80 1.73 18.98
CA GLN A 109 15.47 2.01 19.54
C GLN A 109 14.39 2.11 18.45
N LYS A 110 14.68 2.76 17.32
CA LYS A 110 13.76 2.83 16.18
C LYS A 110 13.47 1.45 15.57
N ILE A 111 14.49 0.60 15.45
CA ILE A 111 14.33 -0.78 14.95
C ILE A 111 13.45 -1.56 15.92
N SER A 112 13.74 -1.51 17.22
CA SER A 112 12.92 -2.17 18.25
C SER A 112 11.47 -1.70 18.22
N GLN A 113 11.23 -0.39 18.08
CA GLN A 113 9.89 0.16 17.98
C GLN A 113 9.16 -0.25 16.69
N ALA A 114 9.87 -0.33 15.58
CA ALA A 114 9.30 -0.84 14.34
C ALA A 114 8.89 -2.32 14.47
N LEU A 115 9.72 -3.15 15.13
CA LEU A 115 9.41 -4.56 15.40
C LEU A 115 8.18 -4.71 16.31
N VAL A 116 8.06 -3.88 17.36
CA VAL A 116 6.85 -3.83 18.20
C VAL A 116 5.63 -3.48 17.37
N THR A 117 5.73 -2.44 16.54
CA THR A 117 4.62 -1.94 15.70
C THR A 117 4.10 -3.01 14.76
N VAL A 118 4.96 -3.86 14.23
CA VAL A 118 4.57 -4.95 13.31
C VAL A 118 4.43 -6.31 14.02
N GLN A 119 4.46 -6.36 15.35
CA GLN A 119 4.31 -7.58 16.17
C GLN A 119 5.37 -8.65 15.85
N LEU A 120 6.63 -8.26 15.73
CA LEU A 120 7.78 -9.15 15.52
C LEU A 120 8.81 -9.09 16.65
N SER A 121 8.44 -8.58 17.82
CA SER A 121 9.31 -8.52 19.01
C SER A 121 9.82 -9.93 19.38
N GLY A 122 11.10 -10.04 19.68
CA GLY A 122 11.76 -11.31 20.03
C GLY A 122 12.19 -12.15 18.81
N MET A 123 11.99 -11.65 17.60
CA MET A 123 12.42 -12.33 16.37
C MET A 123 13.68 -11.70 15.73
N GLU A 124 14.32 -10.75 16.39
CA GLU A 124 15.42 -9.94 15.88
C GLU A 124 16.56 -10.78 15.30
N LYS A 125 16.92 -11.88 15.99
CA LYS A 125 18.03 -12.76 15.65
C LYS A 125 17.65 -13.94 14.75
N ARG A 126 16.37 -14.10 14.41
CA ARG A 126 15.95 -15.16 13.47
C ARG A 126 16.43 -14.86 12.06
N GLN A 127 16.74 -15.92 11.32
CA GLN A 127 17.00 -15.80 9.87
C GLN A 127 15.70 -15.45 9.14
N ILE A 128 15.80 -14.64 8.09
CA ILE A 128 14.61 -14.28 7.28
C ILE A 128 13.97 -15.49 6.60
N SER A 129 14.76 -16.55 6.33
CA SER A 129 14.30 -17.83 5.79
C SER A 129 13.38 -18.61 6.72
N GLU A 130 13.48 -18.38 8.03
CA GLU A 130 12.68 -19.07 9.05
C GLU A 130 11.29 -18.44 9.27
N LEU A 131 11.04 -17.27 8.67
CA LEU A 131 9.80 -16.55 8.85
C LEU A 131 8.67 -17.16 8.03
N SER A 132 7.46 -17.23 8.63
CA SER A 132 6.24 -17.48 7.86
C SER A 132 5.99 -16.36 6.83
N GLY A 133 5.08 -16.58 5.88
CA GLY A 133 4.71 -15.54 4.89
C GLY A 133 4.26 -14.24 5.54
N GLY A 134 3.37 -14.33 6.54
CA GLY A 134 2.89 -13.16 7.27
C GLY A 134 3.98 -12.46 8.10
N GLN A 135 4.85 -13.23 8.77
CA GLN A 135 6.00 -12.68 9.52
C GLN A 135 6.98 -11.97 8.58
N PHE A 136 7.25 -12.57 7.43
CA PHE A 136 8.11 -11.96 6.40
C PHE A 136 7.52 -10.62 5.91
N GLN A 137 6.23 -10.59 5.63
CA GLN A 137 5.54 -9.36 5.22
C GLN A 137 5.62 -8.29 6.32
N ARG A 138 5.38 -8.65 7.59
CA ARG A 138 5.54 -7.76 8.74
C ARG A 138 6.96 -7.19 8.82
N MET A 139 7.98 -8.00 8.57
CA MET A 139 9.39 -7.55 8.52
C MET A 139 9.63 -6.53 7.41
N LEU A 140 9.03 -6.71 6.22
CA LEU A 140 9.10 -5.72 5.13
C LEU A 140 8.49 -4.38 5.55
N PHE A 141 7.36 -4.42 6.27
CA PHE A 141 6.76 -3.20 6.83
C PHE A 141 7.67 -2.53 7.86
N ALA A 142 8.28 -3.29 8.79
CA ALA A 142 9.23 -2.73 9.75
C ALA A 142 10.38 -2.01 9.02
N ARG A 143 10.97 -2.65 8.00
CA ARG A 143 12.03 -2.05 7.18
C ARG A 143 11.56 -0.77 6.48
N MET A 144 10.32 -0.70 6.03
CA MET A 144 9.74 0.51 5.44
C MET A 144 9.59 1.61 6.50
N LEU A 145 9.08 1.28 7.70
CA LEU A 145 8.84 2.25 8.77
C LEU A 145 10.11 2.96 9.23
N ILE A 146 11.25 2.24 9.37
CA ILE A 146 12.50 2.85 9.82
C ILE A 146 13.10 3.83 8.82
N GLN A 147 12.68 3.79 7.54
CA GLN A 147 13.08 4.78 6.55
C GLN A 147 12.48 6.16 6.84
N ASP A 148 11.45 6.25 7.67
CA ASP A 148 10.79 7.50 8.12
C ASP A 148 10.52 8.47 6.97
N ALA A 149 10.05 7.93 5.86
CA ALA A 149 9.76 8.67 4.65
C ALA A 149 8.39 9.35 4.72
N GLN A 150 8.20 10.40 3.93
CA GLN A 150 6.92 11.13 3.84
C GLN A 150 5.97 10.52 2.82
N ILE A 151 6.50 9.78 1.85
CA ILE A 151 5.74 9.08 0.82
C ILE A 151 6.04 7.59 0.94
N LEU A 152 5.01 6.78 1.11
CA LEU A 152 5.09 5.32 1.17
C LEU A 152 4.48 4.75 -0.11
N LEU A 153 5.26 4.02 -0.89
CA LEU A 153 4.83 3.34 -2.09
C LEU A 153 4.83 1.84 -1.83
N LEU A 154 3.66 1.20 -1.92
CA LEU A 154 3.45 -0.20 -1.56
C LEU A 154 3.05 -0.99 -2.81
N ASP A 155 3.78 -2.05 -3.13
CA ASP A 155 3.47 -2.92 -4.26
C ASP A 155 2.89 -4.24 -3.74
N GLU A 156 1.57 -4.39 -3.84
CA GLU A 156 0.80 -5.55 -3.38
C GLU A 156 1.10 -5.95 -1.92
N PRO A 157 0.92 -5.02 -0.96
CA PRO A 157 1.36 -5.21 0.42
C PRO A 157 0.67 -6.35 1.16
N PHE A 158 -0.45 -6.86 0.65
CA PHE A 158 -1.27 -7.92 1.28
C PHE A 158 -1.28 -9.23 0.48
N ALA A 159 -0.40 -9.37 -0.52
CA ALA A 159 -0.35 -10.60 -1.31
C ALA A 159 0.09 -11.80 -0.46
N ALA A 160 -0.64 -12.91 -0.57
CA ALA A 160 -0.33 -14.19 0.05
C ALA A 160 -0.20 -14.17 1.60
N ILE A 161 -0.97 -13.30 2.28
CA ILE A 161 -1.08 -13.27 3.73
C ILE A 161 -2.54 -13.48 4.16
N ASP A 162 -2.74 -13.93 5.40
CA ASP A 162 -4.06 -14.15 5.98
C ASP A 162 -4.79 -12.82 6.29
N ALA A 163 -6.10 -12.92 6.51
CA ALA A 163 -6.97 -11.77 6.74
C ALA A 163 -6.56 -11.00 8.00
N GLN A 164 -6.20 -11.70 9.10
CA GLN A 164 -5.81 -11.06 10.35
C GLN A 164 -4.53 -10.25 10.18
N THR A 165 -3.50 -10.83 9.54
CA THR A 165 -2.26 -10.12 9.23
C THR A 165 -2.53 -8.91 8.33
N SER A 166 -3.44 -9.03 7.35
CA SER A 166 -3.83 -7.91 6.48
C SER A 166 -4.47 -6.77 7.27
N GLU A 167 -5.34 -7.06 8.22
CA GLU A 167 -5.98 -6.05 9.08
C GLU A 167 -4.95 -5.35 9.99
N ASP A 168 -4.05 -6.11 10.62
CA ASP A 168 -2.99 -5.55 11.47
C ASP A 168 -2.07 -4.60 10.67
N LEU A 169 -1.64 -5.03 9.48
CA LEU A 169 -0.80 -4.20 8.62
C LEU A 169 -1.55 -2.99 8.05
N MET A 170 -2.86 -3.13 7.81
CA MET A 170 -3.69 -2.00 7.41
C MET A 170 -3.80 -0.95 8.53
N ALA A 171 -3.85 -1.38 9.79
CA ALA A 171 -3.80 -0.46 10.93
C ALA A 171 -2.47 0.32 10.97
N VAL A 172 -1.34 -0.34 10.67
CA VAL A 172 -0.02 0.32 10.55
C VAL A 172 -0.03 1.36 9.42
N ILE A 173 -0.57 1.04 8.26
CA ILE A 173 -0.69 1.96 7.11
C ILE A 173 -1.52 3.19 7.50
N ARG A 174 -2.68 2.99 8.13
CA ARG A 174 -3.54 4.08 8.60
C ARG A 174 -2.85 4.95 9.66
N GLY A 175 -2.09 4.33 10.56
CA GLY A 175 -1.27 5.06 11.52
C GLY A 175 -0.22 5.97 10.85
N CYS A 176 0.40 5.50 9.77
CA CYS A 176 1.31 6.32 8.96
C CYS A 176 0.57 7.50 8.29
N GLN A 177 -0.59 7.25 7.73
CA GLN A 177 -1.40 8.28 7.08
C GLN A 177 -1.89 9.34 8.10
N GLN A 178 -2.31 8.93 9.29
CA GLN A 178 -2.71 9.83 10.38
C GLN A 178 -1.55 10.72 10.86
N GLN A 179 -0.30 10.27 10.70
CA GLN A 179 0.91 11.07 10.93
C GLN A 179 1.23 12.03 9.78
N GLY A 180 0.33 12.19 8.80
CA GLY A 180 0.50 13.07 7.65
C GLY A 180 1.32 12.50 6.49
N LYS A 181 1.68 11.21 6.52
CA LYS A 181 2.40 10.56 5.42
C LYS A 181 1.44 10.25 4.28
N THR A 182 1.89 10.45 3.05
CA THR A 182 1.16 10.06 1.84
C THR A 182 1.41 8.58 1.56
N VAL A 183 0.36 7.81 1.36
CA VAL A 183 0.46 6.37 1.08
C VAL A 183 -0.20 6.05 -0.25
N VAL A 184 0.54 5.38 -1.12
CA VAL A 184 0.07 4.89 -2.42
C VAL A 184 0.31 3.39 -2.48
N ALA A 185 -0.75 2.60 -2.59
CA ALA A 185 -0.67 1.15 -2.60
C ALA A 185 -1.24 0.56 -3.89
N VAL A 186 -0.50 -0.29 -4.57
CA VAL A 186 -1.04 -1.15 -5.63
C VAL A 186 -1.81 -2.28 -4.97
N MET A 187 -3.09 -2.43 -5.35
CA MET A 187 -4.01 -3.37 -4.75
C MET A 187 -4.69 -4.23 -5.80
N HIS A 188 -4.96 -5.50 -5.46
CA HIS A 188 -5.74 -6.43 -6.28
C HIS A 188 -7.13 -6.69 -5.69
N ASP A 189 -7.24 -6.71 -4.37
CA ASP A 189 -8.51 -6.95 -3.66
C ASP A 189 -9.32 -5.66 -3.58
N LEU A 190 -10.36 -5.57 -4.42
CA LEU A 190 -11.26 -4.41 -4.45
C LEU A 190 -12.10 -4.30 -3.16
N SER A 191 -12.33 -5.40 -2.44
CA SER A 191 -13.07 -5.38 -1.17
C SER A 191 -12.27 -4.70 -0.08
N LEU A 192 -10.96 -4.99 0.02
CA LEU A 192 -10.05 -4.27 0.91
C LEU A 192 -9.94 -2.80 0.52
N VAL A 193 -9.88 -2.50 -0.78
CA VAL A 193 -9.83 -1.11 -1.26
C VAL A 193 -11.11 -0.34 -0.86
N ALA A 194 -12.28 -0.91 -1.12
CA ALA A 194 -13.57 -0.30 -0.77
C ALA A 194 -13.71 -0.05 0.74
N ARG A 195 -13.13 -0.94 1.56
CA ARG A 195 -13.21 -0.86 3.03
C ARG A 195 -12.25 0.15 3.65
N TYR A 196 -11.04 0.28 3.11
CA TYR A 196 -9.95 0.96 3.80
C TYR A 196 -9.38 2.19 3.11
N PHE A 197 -9.52 2.30 1.79
CA PHE A 197 -8.92 3.40 1.03
C PHE A 197 -9.97 4.45 0.67
N PRO A 198 -9.80 5.70 1.12
CA PRO A 198 -10.72 6.78 0.77
C PRO A 198 -10.64 7.18 -0.71
N GLU A 199 -9.44 7.07 -1.29
CA GLU A 199 -9.15 7.48 -2.67
C GLU A 199 -8.61 6.31 -3.48
N ALA A 200 -8.95 6.26 -4.76
CA ALA A 200 -8.47 5.24 -5.68
C ALA A 200 -8.13 5.82 -7.06
N ILE A 201 -7.24 5.14 -7.76
CA ILE A 201 -6.86 5.38 -9.15
C ILE A 201 -7.06 4.06 -9.91
N LEU A 202 -8.02 4.02 -10.82
CA LEU A 202 -8.30 2.84 -11.64
C LEU A 202 -7.60 2.98 -12.99
N VAL A 203 -6.68 2.04 -13.26
CA VAL A 203 -5.84 2.03 -14.46
C VAL A 203 -6.11 0.75 -15.27
N ALA A 204 -6.24 0.93 -16.58
CA ALA A 204 -6.26 -0.16 -17.58
C ALA A 204 -5.48 0.32 -18.81
N THR A 205 -4.14 0.36 -18.73
CA THR A 205 -3.22 1.06 -19.62
C THR A 205 -3.46 2.58 -19.66
N GLN A 206 -4.71 3.01 -19.65
CA GLN A 206 -5.17 4.39 -19.53
C GLN A 206 -5.77 4.62 -18.14
N LEU A 207 -5.91 5.88 -17.77
CA LEU A 207 -6.66 6.28 -16.57
C LEU A 207 -8.15 6.14 -16.85
N ILE A 208 -8.81 5.21 -16.16
CA ILE A 208 -10.26 5.02 -16.30
C ILE A 208 -11.01 5.97 -15.35
N ALA A 209 -10.60 6.02 -14.08
CA ALA A 209 -11.19 6.91 -13.08
C ALA A 209 -10.19 7.18 -11.95
N ASN A 210 -10.30 8.35 -11.30
CA ASN A 210 -9.54 8.68 -10.10
C ASN A 210 -10.38 9.56 -9.16
N GLY A 211 -10.14 9.44 -7.85
CA GLY A 211 -10.83 10.19 -6.82
C GLY A 211 -11.42 9.28 -5.75
N ASN A 212 -12.57 9.66 -5.20
CA ASN A 212 -13.22 8.89 -4.13
C ASN A 212 -13.46 7.43 -4.53
N THR A 213 -13.03 6.50 -3.68
CA THR A 213 -13.07 5.06 -3.96
C THR A 213 -14.46 4.55 -4.34
N LYS A 214 -15.53 5.04 -3.68
CA LYS A 214 -16.91 4.63 -3.99
C LYS A 214 -17.31 5.00 -5.42
N THR A 215 -16.86 6.15 -5.91
CA THR A 215 -17.12 6.60 -7.29
C THR A 215 -16.26 5.82 -8.28
N VAL A 216 -14.96 5.61 -7.95
CA VAL A 216 -14.02 4.93 -8.83
C VAL A 216 -14.40 3.47 -9.04
N LEU A 217 -14.89 2.77 -8.00
CA LEU A 217 -15.26 1.36 -8.05
C LEU A 217 -16.70 1.10 -8.52
N GLN A 218 -17.35 2.07 -9.14
CA GLN A 218 -18.67 1.84 -9.76
C GLN A 218 -18.59 0.83 -10.89
N SER A 219 -19.66 0.05 -11.06
CA SER A 219 -19.74 -1.08 -12.02
C SER A 219 -19.34 -0.70 -13.45
N HIS A 220 -19.73 0.48 -13.93
CA HIS A 220 -19.39 0.93 -15.28
C HIS A 220 -17.87 1.18 -15.46
N HIS A 221 -17.19 1.76 -14.46
CA HIS A 221 -15.75 1.95 -14.51
C HIS A 221 -15.00 0.61 -14.45
N LEU A 222 -15.46 -0.31 -13.58
CA LEU A 222 -14.87 -1.65 -13.47
C LEU A 222 -15.03 -2.43 -14.78
N GLN A 223 -16.20 -2.33 -15.42
CA GLN A 223 -16.46 -2.93 -16.73
C GLN A 223 -15.53 -2.32 -17.81
N GLN A 224 -15.40 -1.00 -17.85
CA GLN A 224 -14.49 -0.31 -18.77
C GLN A 224 -13.02 -0.73 -18.55
N ALA A 225 -12.63 -1.00 -17.31
CA ALA A 225 -11.30 -1.50 -16.97
C ALA A 225 -11.09 -2.99 -17.30
N GLY A 226 -12.13 -3.74 -17.71
CA GLY A 226 -12.05 -5.15 -18.07
C GLY A 226 -12.32 -6.12 -16.92
N TYR A 227 -12.90 -5.69 -15.83
CA TYR A 227 -13.36 -6.56 -14.74
C TYR A 227 -14.71 -7.20 -15.09
N GLN A 228 -14.70 -8.38 -15.73
CA GLN A 228 -15.93 -9.07 -16.15
C GLN A 228 -16.71 -9.74 -15.02
N ALA A 229 -16.04 -10.11 -13.92
CA ALA A 229 -16.64 -10.91 -12.83
C ALA A 229 -17.47 -10.10 -11.81
N TYR A 230 -17.44 -8.77 -11.84
CA TYR A 230 -18.12 -7.91 -10.86
C TYR A 230 -19.50 -7.42 -11.35
N LEU A 231 -20.07 -8.07 -12.35
CA LEU A 231 -21.40 -7.74 -12.91
C LEU A 231 -22.56 -8.37 -12.12
N THR A 232 -22.29 -9.09 -11.03
CA THR A 232 -23.34 -9.61 -10.15
C THR A 232 -23.84 -8.54 -9.18
N PRO A 233 -25.15 -8.47 -8.88
CA PRO A 233 -25.78 -7.43 -8.04
C PRO A 233 -25.25 -7.34 -6.59
N CYS A 234 -24.38 -8.26 -6.18
CA CYS A 234 -23.80 -8.29 -4.82
C CYS A 234 -22.86 -7.13 -4.51
N PHE A 235 -22.25 -6.46 -5.50
CA PHE A 235 -21.29 -5.40 -5.21
C PHE A 235 -21.98 -4.12 -4.71
N ASP A 236 -23.20 -3.84 -5.19
CA ASP A 236 -24.01 -2.71 -4.73
C ASP A 236 -24.52 -2.89 -3.28
N GLN A 237 -24.64 -4.15 -2.81
CA GLN A 237 -25.05 -4.48 -1.43
C GLN A 237 -23.94 -4.33 -0.40
N ILE A 238 -22.67 -4.53 -0.76
CA ILE A 238 -21.53 -4.34 0.15
C ILE A 238 -21.39 -2.85 0.53
N HIS A 239 -21.78 -1.94 -0.35
CA HIS A 239 -21.83 -0.51 -0.05
C HIS A 239 -22.92 -0.12 0.94
N ALA A 240 -24.00 -0.89 1.06
CA ALA A 240 -25.09 -0.64 2.00
C ALA A 240 -24.77 -1.05 3.44
N LEU A 241 -23.84 -1.98 3.64
CA LEU A 241 -23.50 -2.52 4.97
C LEU A 241 -22.41 -1.73 5.71
N SER A 242 -21.80 -0.72 5.08
CA SER A 242 -20.73 0.10 5.70
C SER A 242 -21.20 1.41 6.35
N THR A 243 -22.51 1.62 6.51
CA THR A 243 -23.04 2.73 7.32
C THR A 243 -23.13 2.25 8.77
N PRO A 244 -22.52 2.92 9.76
CA PRO A 244 -22.72 2.57 11.16
C PRO A 244 -24.18 2.85 11.54
N GLN A 245 -24.99 1.80 11.62
CA GLN A 245 -26.30 1.91 12.23
C GLN A 245 -26.12 2.19 13.71
N ASN A 246 -26.58 3.34 14.17
CA ASN A 246 -26.87 3.63 15.57
C ASN A 246 -27.79 2.54 16.10
N VAL A 247 -27.24 1.60 16.86
CA VAL A 247 -28.05 0.64 17.61
C VAL A 247 -28.65 1.38 18.80
N ALA A 248 -29.87 1.87 18.62
CA ALA A 248 -30.69 2.31 19.74
C ALA A 248 -31.07 1.07 20.58
N ILE A 249 -30.49 0.98 21.75
CA ILE A 249 -30.84 -0.02 22.76
C ILE A 249 -32.26 0.27 23.22
N LYS A 250 -33.23 -0.59 22.85
CA LYS A 250 -34.58 -0.59 23.47
C LYS A 250 -34.47 -1.28 24.81
N PRO A 251 -35.07 -0.74 25.91
CA PRO A 251 -35.11 -1.40 27.20
C PRO A 251 -36.00 -2.64 27.14
N GLN A 252 -35.55 -3.73 27.76
CA GLN A 252 -36.29 -4.96 27.94
C GLN A 252 -37.52 -4.69 28.82
N GLN A 253 -38.69 -5.05 28.33
CA GLN A 253 -39.90 -5.19 29.16
C GLN A 253 -39.81 -6.53 29.87
N GLU A 254 -39.90 -6.45 31.20
CA GLU A 254 -40.09 -7.59 32.09
C GLU A 254 -41.46 -8.23 31.82
N CYS A 255 -41.47 -9.53 31.50
CA CYS A 255 -42.68 -10.35 31.53
C CYS A 255 -42.78 -10.97 32.90
N HIS A 256 -43.74 -10.51 33.72
CA HIS A 256 -44.27 -11.23 34.88
C HIS A 256 -45.10 -12.40 34.38
N HIS A 257 -44.78 -13.59 34.90
CA HIS A 257 -45.67 -14.74 34.85
C HIS A 257 -46.41 -14.84 36.17
N GLU A 258 -47.74 -14.87 36.12
CA GLU A 258 -48.61 -15.58 37.02
C GLU A 258 -48.76 -17.03 36.58
#